data_67e24852bc6e5bf0e2fb8788aabc9e99
#
_entry.id   67e24852bc6e5bf0e2fb8788aabc9e99
#
_cell.length_a   1.000
_cell.length_b   1.000
_cell.length_c   1.000
_cell.angle_alpha   90.00
_cell.angle_beta   90.00
_cell.angle_gamma   90.00
#
_symmetry.space_group_name_H-M   'P 1'
#
loop_
_entity.id
_entity.type
_entity.pdbx_description
1 polymer ?
#
loop_
_entity_poly.entity_id
_entity_poly.type
_entity_poly.pdbx_seq_one_letter_code
_entity_poly.pdbx_strand_id
1 'polypeptide(L)'
;MQTYDMVQAGYGEADITPDSPAEMVGFYRPDNRSQGVRDSLRLQALVWESDGVRGGLIAIDSLGFTVDLSNVFRDRAAAALHTGRERIMVCFSHTHSAPNAAEEPDYFEMVCRKADRAVREAAGNMKPMEAAWGIGENTVGINRRNEPDQMDGRLGILKLAARDGKGKEVLLIRVTAHANVLSGDNYFISADYIGAARK
;
A
#
# COMPACT_ATOMS: atom_id res chain seq x y z
N MET A 1 -9.33 26.61 11.73
CA MET A 1 -9.06 25.16 11.81
C MET A 1 -10.43 24.48 11.79
N GLN A 2 -10.74 23.79 10.71
CA GLN A 2 -12.03 23.10 10.59
C GLN A 2 -11.95 21.85 11.48
N THR A 3 -12.73 21.77 12.53
CA THR A 3 -12.88 20.56 13.36
C THR A 3 -13.75 19.60 12.58
N TYR A 4 -13.17 18.53 12.10
CA TYR A 4 -13.91 17.41 11.52
C TYR A 4 -14.42 16.49 12.63
N ASP A 5 -15.58 15.89 12.40
CA ASP A 5 -16.15 14.88 13.29
C ASP A 5 -15.13 13.76 13.54
N MET A 6 -15.09 13.25 14.77
CA MET A 6 -14.11 12.26 15.17
C MET A 6 -14.28 10.98 14.39
N VAL A 7 -13.28 10.60 13.62
CA VAL A 7 -13.22 9.30 12.98
C VAL A 7 -12.55 8.29 13.94
N GLN A 8 -13.13 7.13 14.08
CA GLN A 8 -12.42 5.99 14.66
C GLN A 8 -11.53 5.41 13.60
N ALA A 9 -10.22 5.31 13.85
CA ALA A 9 -9.31 4.69 12.89
C ALA A 9 -8.26 3.84 13.59
N GLY A 10 -7.82 2.80 12.89
CA GLY A 10 -6.79 1.89 13.34
C GLY A 10 -5.87 1.45 12.20
N TYR A 11 -4.71 0.94 12.56
CA TYR A 11 -3.66 0.57 11.64
C TYR A 11 -3.15 -0.84 11.91
N GLY A 12 -2.92 -1.60 10.84
CA GLY A 12 -2.26 -2.90 10.87
C GLY A 12 -1.30 -3.06 9.69
N GLU A 13 -0.31 -3.89 9.84
CA GLU A 13 0.68 -4.16 8.79
C GLU A 13 1.12 -5.61 8.76
N ALA A 14 1.62 -6.03 7.61
CA ALA A 14 2.22 -7.34 7.44
C ALA A 14 3.43 -7.28 6.50
N ASP A 15 4.43 -8.10 6.78
CA ASP A 15 5.51 -8.39 5.84
C ASP A 15 4.99 -9.40 4.81
N ILE A 16 5.03 -9.02 3.53
CA ILE A 16 4.60 -9.85 2.40
C ILE A 16 5.77 -10.24 1.49
N THR A 17 6.99 -10.14 1.99
CA THR A 17 8.17 -10.61 1.28
C THR A 17 8.05 -12.11 1.00
N PRO A 18 8.34 -12.59 -0.21
CA PRO A 18 8.32 -14.03 -0.51
C PRO A 18 9.44 -14.75 0.24
N ASP A 19 9.15 -15.97 0.73
CA ASP A 19 10.11 -16.81 1.45
C ASP A 19 11.07 -17.58 0.50
N SER A 20 10.78 -17.57 -0.80
CA SER A 20 11.55 -18.26 -1.84
C SER A 20 11.65 -17.39 -3.11
N PRO A 21 12.59 -17.70 -4.02
CA PRO A 21 12.66 -17.03 -5.31
C PRO A 21 11.32 -17.07 -6.03
N ALA A 22 10.81 -15.90 -6.45
CA ALA A 22 9.53 -15.74 -7.11
C ALA A 22 9.69 -15.05 -8.47
N GLU A 23 8.74 -15.28 -9.35
CA GLU A 23 8.69 -14.57 -10.63
C GLU A 23 8.35 -13.11 -10.43
N MET A 24 9.23 -12.20 -10.86
CA MET A 24 9.03 -10.76 -10.79
C MET A 24 8.38 -10.24 -12.06
N VAL A 25 7.64 -9.15 -11.94
CA VAL A 25 6.91 -8.52 -13.05
C VAL A 25 7.30 -7.03 -13.20
N GLY A 26 7.05 -6.48 -14.40
CA GLY A 26 7.19 -5.06 -14.68
C GLY A 26 8.31 -4.71 -15.64
N PHE A 27 9.37 -5.51 -15.74
CA PHE A 27 10.41 -5.40 -16.73
C PHE A 27 10.54 -6.68 -17.56
N TYR A 28 10.98 -6.55 -18.81
CA TYR A 28 11.47 -7.70 -19.54
C TYR A 28 12.86 -8.07 -19.00
N ARG A 29 12.99 -9.33 -18.56
CA ARG A 29 14.24 -9.94 -18.08
C ARG A 29 14.41 -11.29 -18.79
N PRO A 30 15.65 -11.72 -19.12
CA PRO A 30 15.89 -13.06 -19.65
C PRO A 30 15.44 -14.18 -18.72
N ASP A 31 15.54 -13.95 -17.40
CA ASP A 31 15.00 -14.76 -16.32
C ASP A 31 14.30 -13.82 -15.33
N ASN A 32 13.01 -14.02 -15.13
CA ASN A 32 12.23 -13.17 -14.24
C ASN A 32 12.33 -13.56 -12.75
N ARG A 33 13.02 -14.66 -12.40
CA ARG A 33 13.10 -15.11 -11.01
C ARG A 33 14.01 -14.22 -10.17
N SER A 34 13.50 -13.89 -8.98
CA SER A 34 14.27 -13.13 -7.99
C SER A 34 15.45 -13.95 -7.46
N GLN A 35 16.56 -13.27 -7.20
CA GLN A 35 17.82 -13.86 -6.73
C GLN A 35 18.05 -13.60 -5.23
N GLY A 36 17.12 -12.88 -4.59
CA GLY A 36 17.18 -12.55 -3.16
C GLY A 36 16.30 -11.35 -2.82
N VAL A 37 16.47 -10.84 -1.63
CA VAL A 37 15.71 -9.72 -1.08
C VAL A 37 16.66 -8.58 -0.74
N ARG A 38 16.39 -7.40 -1.29
CA ARG A 38 17.11 -6.15 -0.98
C ARG A 38 16.48 -5.43 0.20
N ASP A 39 15.15 -5.33 0.19
CA ASP A 39 14.34 -4.81 1.28
C ASP A 39 12.95 -5.46 1.27
N SER A 40 12.31 -5.47 2.45
CA SER A 40 11.03 -6.14 2.64
C SER A 40 9.89 -5.46 1.92
N LEU A 41 8.97 -6.27 1.40
CA LEU A 41 7.67 -5.82 0.91
C LEU A 41 6.68 -5.74 2.06
N ARG A 42 5.84 -4.70 2.05
CA ARG A 42 4.84 -4.46 3.09
C ARG A 42 3.43 -4.41 2.52
N LEU A 43 2.51 -4.86 3.35
CA LEU A 43 1.09 -4.58 3.24
C LEU A 43 0.70 -3.76 4.47
N GLN A 44 0.02 -2.64 4.25
CA GLN A 44 -0.38 -1.70 5.29
C GLN A 44 -1.88 -1.45 5.18
N ALA A 45 -2.62 -1.63 6.26
CA ALA A 45 -4.07 -1.46 6.32
C ALA A 45 -4.41 -0.30 7.26
N LEU A 46 -5.12 0.70 6.74
CA LEU A 46 -5.81 1.73 7.49
C LEU A 46 -7.30 1.40 7.46
N VAL A 47 -7.90 1.21 8.61
CA VAL A 47 -9.35 0.97 8.76
C VAL A 47 -9.95 2.13 9.53
N TRP A 48 -11.12 2.59 9.12
CA TRP A 48 -11.86 3.64 9.83
C TRP A 48 -13.33 3.27 9.98
N GLU A 49 -13.96 3.90 10.95
CA GLU A 49 -15.41 3.82 11.18
C GLU A 49 -15.96 5.22 11.47
N SER A 50 -17.05 5.56 10.81
CA SER A 50 -17.86 6.76 11.07
C SER A 50 -19.33 6.38 10.92
N ASP A 51 -20.16 6.79 11.85
CA ASP A 51 -21.62 6.53 11.88
C ASP A 51 -22.00 5.05 11.68
N GLY A 52 -21.20 4.14 12.26
CA GLY A 52 -21.39 2.70 12.13
C GLY A 52 -20.99 2.12 10.76
N VAL A 53 -20.40 2.93 9.89
CA VAL A 53 -19.92 2.53 8.56
C VAL A 53 -18.41 2.35 8.59
N ARG A 54 -17.94 1.14 8.26
CA ARG A 54 -16.50 0.83 8.14
C ARG A 54 -16.01 0.93 6.72
N GLY A 55 -14.81 1.48 6.57
CA GLY A 55 -14.04 1.47 5.34
C GLY A 55 -12.59 1.08 5.58
N GLY A 56 -11.90 0.69 4.51
CA GLY A 56 -10.48 0.32 4.57
C GLY A 56 -9.71 0.78 3.35
N LEU A 57 -8.49 1.25 3.59
CA LEU A 57 -7.48 1.49 2.56
C LEU A 57 -6.31 0.57 2.82
N ILE A 58 -5.95 -0.24 1.80
CA ILE A 58 -4.88 -1.22 1.90
C ILE A 58 -3.82 -0.87 0.86
N ALA A 59 -2.64 -0.49 1.32
CA ALA A 59 -1.48 -0.24 0.48
C ALA A 59 -0.61 -1.49 0.42
N ILE A 60 -0.21 -1.90 -0.79
CA ILE A 60 0.52 -3.15 -1.06
C ILE A 60 1.75 -2.86 -1.90
N ASP A 61 2.91 -3.35 -1.48
CA ASP A 61 4.11 -3.35 -2.31
C ASP A 61 4.02 -4.45 -3.37
N SER A 62 3.52 -4.07 -4.52
CA SER A 62 3.36 -4.92 -5.70
C SER A 62 3.27 -4.02 -6.93
N LEU A 63 3.49 -4.58 -8.11
CA LEU A 63 3.19 -3.88 -9.37
C LEU A 63 1.69 -3.59 -9.49
N GLY A 64 0.87 -4.52 -9.05
CA GLY A 64 -0.58 -4.50 -9.11
C GLY A 64 -1.14 -5.91 -9.20
N PHE A 65 -2.45 -6.03 -9.07
CA PHE A 65 -3.18 -7.27 -9.32
C PHE A 65 -4.06 -7.10 -10.55
N THR A 66 -4.40 -8.20 -11.20
CA THR A 66 -5.46 -8.20 -12.21
C THR A 66 -6.78 -7.77 -11.58
N VAL A 67 -7.77 -7.41 -12.40
CA VAL A 67 -9.10 -7.01 -11.90
C VAL A 67 -9.71 -8.12 -11.05
N ASP A 68 -9.61 -9.37 -11.50
CA ASP A 68 -10.19 -10.53 -10.81
C ASP A 68 -9.51 -10.77 -9.45
N LEU A 69 -8.17 -10.79 -9.41
CA LEU A 69 -7.42 -10.92 -8.16
C LEU A 69 -7.68 -9.74 -7.20
N SER A 70 -7.78 -8.52 -7.74
CA SER A 70 -8.13 -7.33 -6.94
C SER A 70 -9.53 -7.45 -6.33
N ASN A 71 -10.49 -8.01 -7.07
CA ASN A 71 -11.84 -8.21 -6.56
C ASN A 71 -11.87 -9.31 -5.47
N VAL A 72 -11.20 -10.44 -5.69
CA VAL A 72 -11.05 -11.50 -4.68
C VAL A 72 -10.41 -10.95 -3.40
N PHE A 73 -9.33 -10.19 -3.54
CA PHE A 73 -8.65 -9.57 -2.41
C PHE A 73 -9.56 -8.60 -1.63
N ARG A 74 -10.29 -7.73 -2.35
CA ARG A 74 -11.22 -6.76 -1.73
C ARG A 74 -12.41 -7.45 -1.06
N ASP A 75 -12.94 -8.53 -1.64
CA ASP A 75 -14.03 -9.31 -1.03
C ASP A 75 -13.59 -9.92 0.32
N ARG A 76 -12.38 -10.44 0.39
CA ARG A 76 -11.83 -11.00 1.64
C ARG A 76 -11.63 -9.91 2.70
N ALA A 77 -11.05 -8.79 2.32
CA ALA A 77 -10.88 -7.65 3.23
C ALA A 77 -12.22 -7.09 3.72
N ALA A 78 -13.22 -6.99 2.83
CA ALA A 78 -14.57 -6.57 3.16
C ALA A 78 -15.24 -7.53 4.15
N ALA A 79 -15.12 -8.83 3.92
CA ALA A 79 -15.63 -9.86 4.84
C ALA A 79 -14.96 -9.77 6.22
N ALA A 80 -13.65 -9.52 6.27
CA ALA A 80 -12.90 -9.35 7.52
C ALA A 80 -13.35 -8.13 8.33
N LEU A 81 -13.87 -7.09 7.65
CA LEU A 81 -14.39 -5.84 8.26
C LEU A 81 -15.91 -5.83 8.46
N HIS A 82 -16.63 -6.86 8.01
CA HIS A 82 -18.09 -6.87 7.99
C HIS A 82 -18.68 -5.67 7.22
N THR A 83 -18.14 -5.38 6.03
CA THR A 83 -18.54 -4.27 5.16
C THR A 83 -18.66 -4.73 3.70
N GLY A 84 -19.04 -3.82 2.81
CA GLY A 84 -19.11 -4.11 1.36
C GLY A 84 -17.77 -3.85 0.64
N ARG A 85 -17.54 -4.54 -0.48
CA ARG A 85 -16.35 -4.39 -1.33
C ARG A 85 -16.14 -2.94 -1.79
N GLU A 86 -17.20 -2.20 -2.04
CA GLU A 86 -17.19 -0.80 -2.48
C GLU A 86 -16.54 0.15 -1.46
N ARG A 87 -16.38 -0.30 -0.20
CA ARG A 87 -15.74 0.44 0.90
C ARG A 87 -14.29 0.05 1.13
N ILE A 88 -13.76 -0.82 0.28
CA ILE A 88 -12.35 -1.24 0.33
C ILE A 88 -11.60 -0.63 -0.85
N MET A 89 -10.64 0.22 -0.56
CA MET A 89 -9.68 0.75 -1.53
C MET A 89 -8.37 -0.03 -1.42
N VAL A 90 -7.83 -0.45 -2.56
CA VAL A 90 -6.51 -1.06 -2.65
C VAL A 90 -5.62 -0.17 -3.49
N CYS A 91 -4.44 0.16 -2.97
CA CYS A 91 -3.42 0.94 -3.64
C CYS A 91 -2.14 0.12 -3.76
N PHE A 92 -1.50 0.19 -4.92
CA PHE A 92 -0.24 -0.50 -5.16
C PHE A 92 0.90 0.51 -5.23
N SER A 93 2.06 0.18 -4.64
CA SER A 93 3.28 0.97 -4.81
C SER A 93 3.76 1.00 -6.26
N HIS A 94 3.33 0.04 -7.04
CA HIS A 94 3.73 -0.21 -8.42
C HIS A 94 5.24 -0.50 -8.56
N THR A 95 5.84 -1.12 -7.52
CA THR A 95 7.24 -1.55 -7.62
C THR A 95 7.40 -2.63 -8.69
N HIS A 96 8.43 -2.48 -9.51
CA HIS A 96 8.82 -3.45 -10.54
C HIS A 96 9.78 -4.53 -10.01
N SER A 97 9.87 -4.64 -8.68
CA SER A 97 10.73 -5.58 -7.97
C SER A 97 9.96 -6.40 -6.94
N ALA A 98 8.73 -6.80 -7.29
CA ALA A 98 7.85 -7.64 -6.48
C ALA A 98 7.37 -8.86 -7.29
N PRO A 99 6.89 -9.92 -6.60
CA PRO A 99 6.34 -11.11 -7.28
C PRO A 99 5.13 -10.79 -8.16
N ASN A 100 4.99 -11.54 -9.25
CA ASN A 100 3.83 -11.55 -10.10
C ASN A 100 2.71 -12.37 -9.46
N ALA A 101 1.77 -11.72 -8.78
CA ALA A 101 0.68 -12.41 -8.10
C ALA A 101 -0.22 -13.25 -9.03
N ALA A 102 -0.23 -13.00 -10.34
CA ALA A 102 -1.00 -13.77 -11.31
C ALA A 102 -0.32 -15.11 -11.68
N GLU A 103 1.01 -15.15 -11.63
CA GLU A 103 1.81 -16.35 -11.95
C GLU A 103 2.26 -17.10 -10.68
N GLU A 104 2.13 -16.50 -9.51
CA GLU A 104 2.54 -17.03 -8.21
C GLU A 104 1.30 -17.16 -7.27
N PRO A 105 0.40 -18.13 -7.50
CA PRO A 105 -0.86 -18.25 -6.77
C PRO A 105 -0.68 -18.47 -5.26
N ASP A 106 0.36 -19.20 -4.86
CA ASP A 106 0.67 -19.43 -3.43
C ASP A 106 1.11 -18.15 -2.74
N TYR A 107 1.85 -17.29 -3.47
CA TYR A 107 2.21 -15.96 -3.00
C TYR A 107 0.97 -15.07 -2.85
N PHE A 108 0.08 -15.05 -3.85
CA PHE A 108 -1.18 -14.30 -3.76
C PHE A 108 -2.02 -14.74 -2.56
N GLU A 109 -2.16 -16.07 -2.34
CA GLU A 109 -2.90 -16.59 -1.19
C GLU A 109 -2.23 -16.22 0.14
N MET A 110 -0.92 -16.22 0.22
CA MET A 110 -0.17 -15.75 1.38
C MET A 110 -0.44 -14.25 1.65
N VAL A 111 -0.42 -13.40 0.60
CA VAL A 111 -0.74 -11.98 0.71
C VAL A 111 -2.17 -11.78 1.23
N CYS A 112 -3.15 -12.52 0.71
CA CYS A 112 -4.53 -12.48 1.18
C CYS A 112 -4.66 -12.84 2.67
N ARG A 113 -4.04 -13.93 3.12
CA ARG A 113 -4.08 -14.32 4.55
C ARG A 113 -3.43 -13.27 5.45
N LYS A 114 -2.33 -12.67 5.02
CA LYS A 114 -1.65 -11.60 5.76
C LYS A 114 -2.48 -10.31 5.78
N ALA A 115 -3.21 -10.02 4.70
CA ALA A 115 -4.16 -8.92 4.64
C ALA A 115 -5.32 -9.10 5.63
N ASP A 116 -5.92 -10.29 5.67
CA ASP A 116 -7.00 -10.61 6.61
C ASP A 116 -6.55 -10.34 8.06
N ARG A 117 -5.32 -10.71 8.40
CA ARG A 117 -4.75 -10.44 9.72
C ARG A 117 -4.53 -8.96 9.96
N ALA A 118 -3.88 -8.23 9.05
CA ALA A 118 -3.58 -6.81 9.20
C ALA A 118 -4.86 -5.97 9.30
N VAL A 119 -5.88 -6.31 8.50
CA VAL A 119 -7.20 -5.66 8.53
C VAL A 119 -7.91 -5.88 9.86
N ARG A 120 -7.90 -7.11 10.39
CA ARG A 120 -8.48 -7.40 11.72
C ARG A 120 -7.71 -6.72 12.85
N GLU A 121 -6.39 -6.66 12.77
CA GLU A 121 -5.55 -5.92 13.70
C GLU A 121 -5.91 -4.44 13.69
N ALA A 122 -6.02 -3.82 12.51
CA ALA A 122 -6.43 -2.44 12.35
C ALA A 122 -7.83 -2.19 12.95
N ALA A 123 -8.79 -3.06 12.66
CA ALA A 123 -10.15 -2.96 13.21
C ALA A 123 -10.18 -3.10 14.75
N GLY A 124 -9.34 -3.97 15.30
CA GLY A 124 -9.26 -4.22 16.73
C GLY A 124 -8.56 -3.12 17.55
N ASN A 125 -7.77 -2.27 16.91
CA ASN A 125 -7.05 -1.18 17.57
C ASN A 125 -7.57 0.22 17.20
N MET A 126 -8.74 0.32 16.59
CA MET A 126 -9.37 1.59 16.28
C MET A 126 -9.57 2.44 17.53
N LYS A 127 -9.31 3.73 17.39
CA LYS A 127 -9.50 4.74 18.44
C LYS A 127 -9.82 6.10 17.81
N PRO A 128 -10.33 7.07 18.61
CA PRO A 128 -10.56 8.43 18.14
C PRO A 128 -9.27 9.06 17.59
N MET A 129 -9.30 9.45 16.32
CA MET A 129 -8.18 10.08 15.63
C MET A 129 -8.56 11.50 15.18
N GLU A 130 -7.59 12.38 15.24
CA GLU A 130 -7.61 13.69 14.59
C GLU A 130 -6.89 13.58 13.26
N ALA A 131 -7.46 14.21 12.23
CA ALA A 131 -6.92 14.23 10.89
C ALA A 131 -6.37 15.62 10.54
N ALA A 132 -5.19 15.67 9.93
CA ALA A 132 -4.63 16.87 9.37
C ALA A 132 -4.15 16.61 7.93
N TRP A 133 -4.45 17.55 7.03
CA TRP A 133 -4.03 17.47 5.64
C TRP A 133 -2.98 18.53 5.33
N GLY A 134 -1.94 18.14 4.59
CA GLY A 134 -0.89 19.03 4.09
C GLY A 134 -0.56 18.73 2.64
N ILE A 135 -0.03 19.73 1.95
CA ILE A 135 0.48 19.63 0.59
C ILE A 135 1.92 20.12 0.60
N GLY A 136 2.83 19.30 0.08
CA GLY A 136 4.22 19.62 -0.19
C GLY A 136 4.52 19.53 -1.68
N GLU A 137 5.78 19.61 -2.02
CA GLU A 137 6.29 19.49 -3.38
C GLU A 137 6.88 18.09 -3.62
N ASN A 138 6.52 17.49 -4.75
CA ASN A 138 7.06 16.21 -5.22
C ASN A 138 8.23 16.46 -6.17
N THR A 139 9.43 16.10 -5.75
CA THR A 139 10.66 16.19 -6.53
C THR A 139 11.18 14.85 -7.03
N VAL A 140 10.48 13.75 -6.74
CA VAL A 140 10.89 12.39 -7.11
C VAL A 140 10.42 12.01 -8.50
N GLY A 141 9.18 12.38 -8.85
CA GLY A 141 8.59 12.03 -10.15
C GLY A 141 9.12 12.87 -11.30
N ILE A 142 9.21 12.27 -12.47
CA ILE A 142 9.49 12.97 -13.73
C ILE A 142 8.51 12.51 -14.81
N ASN A 143 8.18 13.41 -15.76
CA ASN A 143 7.47 13.01 -16.97
C ASN A 143 8.48 12.55 -18.03
N ARG A 144 8.57 11.23 -18.26
CA ARG A 144 9.50 10.62 -19.20
C ARG A 144 9.21 10.91 -20.68
N ARG A 145 8.10 11.61 -21.00
CA ARG A 145 7.76 12.06 -22.37
C ARG A 145 8.28 13.46 -22.68
N ASN A 146 9.15 14.02 -21.81
CA ASN A 146 9.69 15.37 -21.95
C ASN A 146 8.60 16.48 -21.97
N GLU A 147 7.51 16.28 -21.29
CA GLU A 147 6.43 17.25 -21.11
C GLU A 147 6.32 17.62 -19.62
N PRO A 148 7.28 18.40 -19.06
CA PRO A 148 7.37 18.65 -17.62
C PRO A 148 6.12 19.30 -17.04
N ASP A 149 5.42 20.13 -17.84
CA ASP A 149 4.19 20.82 -17.42
C ASP A 149 2.98 19.88 -17.25
N GLN A 150 3.08 18.64 -17.74
CA GLN A 150 2.03 17.60 -17.61
C GLN A 150 2.34 16.64 -16.47
N MET A 151 2.67 17.15 -15.31
CA MET A 151 2.93 16.37 -14.11
C MET A 151 2.25 16.99 -12.90
N ASP A 152 1.62 16.17 -12.07
CA ASP A 152 1.16 16.63 -10.76
C ASP A 152 2.34 16.63 -9.77
N GLY A 153 2.94 17.79 -9.59
CA GLY A 153 4.07 18.01 -8.68
C GLY A 153 3.68 18.14 -7.19
N ARG A 154 2.42 17.85 -6.83
CA ARG A 154 1.98 17.92 -5.43
C ARG A 154 2.30 16.63 -4.68
N LEU A 155 2.83 16.78 -3.47
CA LEU A 155 2.92 15.71 -2.46
C LEU A 155 1.78 15.92 -1.46
N GLY A 156 0.78 15.04 -1.47
CA GLY A 156 -0.32 15.08 -0.51
C GLY A 156 0.01 14.24 0.72
N ILE A 157 -0.23 14.77 1.92
CA ILE A 157 -0.02 14.08 3.19
C ILE A 157 -1.28 14.19 4.03
N LEU A 158 -1.87 13.03 4.38
CA LEU A 158 -2.87 12.94 5.42
C LEU A 158 -2.22 12.33 6.67
N LYS A 159 -2.21 13.10 7.75
CA LYS A 159 -1.77 12.63 9.06
C LYS A 159 -2.98 12.28 9.92
N LEU A 160 -2.96 11.09 10.52
CA LEU A 160 -3.89 10.69 11.56
C LEU A 160 -3.11 10.51 12.86
N ALA A 161 -3.55 11.17 13.93
CA ALA A 161 -2.96 11.06 15.25
C ALA A 161 -4.04 10.82 16.30
N ALA A 162 -3.73 9.98 17.28
CA ALA A 162 -4.66 9.76 18.39
C ALA A 162 -4.82 11.06 19.19
N ARG A 163 -6.06 11.39 19.51
CA ARG A 163 -6.39 12.60 20.26
C ARG A 163 -5.77 12.68 21.67
N ASP A 164 -5.53 11.51 22.26
CA ASP A 164 -4.86 11.41 23.56
C ASP A 164 -3.33 11.52 23.48
N GLY A 165 -2.78 11.72 22.27
CA GLY A 165 -1.35 11.79 22.01
C GLY A 165 -0.60 10.47 22.23
N LYS A 166 -1.32 9.35 22.46
CA LYS A 166 -0.73 8.04 22.73
C LYS A 166 -0.86 7.10 21.54
N GLY A 167 0.24 6.46 21.18
CA GLY A 167 0.29 5.44 20.13
C GLY A 167 0.89 5.93 18.83
N LYS A 168 0.76 5.11 17.80
CA LYS A 168 1.34 5.39 16.48
C LYS A 168 0.54 6.48 15.75
N GLU A 169 1.26 7.39 15.12
CA GLU A 169 0.70 8.26 14.08
C GLU A 169 0.68 7.50 12.76
N VAL A 170 -0.32 7.78 11.93
CA VAL A 170 -0.41 7.22 10.58
C VAL A 170 -0.25 8.35 9.57
N LEU A 171 0.70 8.19 8.66
CA LEU A 171 0.89 9.10 7.53
C LEU A 171 0.48 8.37 6.24
N LEU A 172 -0.51 8.90 5.56
CA LEU A 172 -0.86 8.48 4.21
C LEU A 172 -0.27 9.49 3.25
N ILE A 173 0.64 9.03 2.39
CA ILE A 173 1.36 9.87 1.44
C ILE A 173 0.85 9.55 0.03
N ARG A 174 0.42 10.59 -0.67
CA ARG A 174 0.06 10.53 -2.09
C ARG A 174 1.15 11.23 -2.90
N VAL A 175 1.78 10.50 -3.80
CA VAL A 175 2.86 10.98 -4.65
C VAL A 175 2.66 10.51 -6.10
N THR A 176 2.98 11.38 -7.05
CA THR A 176 2.97 11.03 -8.48
C THR A 176 4.40 10.71 -8.90
N ALA A 177 4.78 9.44 -8.73
CA ALA A 177 6.09 8.94 -9.14
C ALA A 177 6.00 7.42 -9.37
N HIS A 178 6.58 6.95 -10.45
CA HIS A 178 6.63 5.54 -10.81
C HIS A 178 7.71 4.83 -9.96
N ALA A 179 7.36 3.72 -9.31
CA ALA A 179 8.29 2.97 -8.45
C ALA A 179 9.18 2.02 -9.29
N ASN A 180 10.04 2.61 -10.10
CA ASN A 180 10.98 1.92 -10.98
C ASN A 180 12.38 2.60 -10.98
N VAL A 181 12.79 3.11 -9.82
CA VAL A 181 14.15 3.63 -9.61
C VAL A 181 15.16 2.50 -9.75
N LEU A 182 14.81 1.31 -9.26
CA LEU A 182 15.54 0.08 -9.56
C LEU A 182 15.12 -0.38 -10.96
N SER A 183 16.11 -0.47 -11.88
CA SER A 183 15.90 -0.80 -13.28
C SER A 183 15.76 -2.31 -13.54
N GLY A 184 15.66 -2.71 -14.82
CA GLY A 184 15.44 -4.10 -15.22
C GLY A 184 16.61 -5.06 -14.92
N ASP A 185 17.78 -4.53 -14.62
CA ASP A 185 18.96 -5.29 -14.17
C ASP A 185 18.94 -5.64 -12.66
N ASN A 186 17.96 -5.12 -11.91
CA ASN A 186 17.74 -5.53 -10.54
C ASN A 186 16.97 -6.86 -10.49
N TYR A 187 17.56 -7.88 -9.87
CA TYR A 187 16.96 -9.21 -9.62
C TYR A 187 16.64 -9.44 -8.13
N PHE A 188 16.63 -8.40 -7.31
CA PHE A 188 16.32 -8.52 -5.89
C PHE A 188 14.94 -7.91 -5.60
N ILE A 189 14.17 -8.61 -4.77
CA ILE A 189 12.88 -8.12 -4.25
C ILE A 189 13.11 -6.81 -3.51
N SER A 190 12.29 -5.80 -3.81
CA SER A 190 12.37 -4.48 -3.19
C SER A 190 11.06 -3.70 -3.31
N ALA A 191 10.75 -2.91 -2.29
CA ALA A 191 9.66 -1.92 -2.32
C ALA A 191 10.06 -0.62 -3.04
N ASP A 192 11.24 -0.58 -3.67
CA ASP A 192 11.78 0.58 -4.40
C ASP A 192 11.86 1.83 -3.50
N TYR A 193 11.71 3.05 -4.06
CA TYR A 193 11.79 4.28 -3.28
C TYR A 193 10.72 4.38 -2.18
N ILE A 194 9.58 3.72 -2.36
CA ILE A 194 8.49 3.70 -1.35
C ILE A 194 8.97 3.00 -0.07
N GLY A 195 9.71 1.90 -0.21
CA GLY A 195 10.35 1.23 0.91
C GLY A 195 11.35 2.12 1.64
N ALA A 196 12.10 2.95 0.92
CA ALA A 196 13.02 3.92 1.49
C ALA A 196 12.30 5.06 2.22
N ALA A 197 11.18 5.54 1.67
CA ALA A 197 10.39 6.62 2.27
C ALA A 197 9.69 6.23 3.58
N ARG A 198 9.54 4.91 3.86
CA ARG A 198 8.93 4.40 5.09
C ARG A 198 9.91 4.15 6.24
N LYS A 199 11.21 4.30 6.02
CA LYS A 199 12.27 4.18 7.03
C LYS A 199 12.47 5.48 7.80
#